data_bead056703cbd4ec0903ecec1d5673e9
#
_entry.id   bead056703cbd4ec0903ecec1d5673e9
#
_cell.length_a   1.000
_cell.length_b   1.000
_cell.length_c   1.000
_cell.angle_alpha   90.00
_cell.angle_beta   90.00
_cell.angle_gamma   90.00
#
_symmetry.space_group_name_H-M   'P 1'
#
loop_
_entity.id
_entity.type
_entity.pdbx_description
1 polymer ?
#
loop_
_entity_poly.entity_id
_entity_poly.type
_entity_poly.pdbx_seq_one_letter_code
_entity_poly.pdbx_strand_id
1 'polypeptide(L)'
;PTLLKPEELGPFREQFSGSAGPDHDAEYLKVTWNYIYNLGGSLDIENMNTEFWSSLRAWKARGWFYQFVWDYRSDLFIKDVKCPMLLLAAPDDVLHCGFKNTAAACPEAKAVELKGANFEPALDPEGFSRAIDEFLAEVGI
;
A
#
# COMPACT_ATOMS: atom_id res chain seq x y z
N PRO A 1 -4.02 6.06 -5.69
CA PRO A 1 -3.23 5.51 -6.80
C PRO A 1 -1.75 5.81 -6.60
N THR A 2 -0.92 4.80 -6.84
CA THR A 2 0.53 4.94 -6.74
C THR A 2 1.09 5.20 -8.13
N LEU A 3 1.77 6.33 -8.32
CA LEU A 3 2.44 6.64 -9.57
C LEU A 3 3.86 6.11 -9.53
N LEU A 4 4.09 4.95 -10.14
CA LEU A 4 5.42 4.42 -10.38
C LEU A 4 5.94 4.90 -11.74
N LYS A 5 7.22 5.23 -11.79
CA LYS A 5 7.88 5.51 -13.06
C LYS A 5 8.10 4.21 -13.84
N PRO A 6 8.24 4.28 -15.17
CA PRO A 6 8.46 3.07 -15.98
C PRO A 6 9.60 2.18 -15.50
N GLU A 7 10.70 2.78 -15.05
CA GLU A 7 11.86 2.07 -14.49
C GLU A 7 11.59 1.41 -13.13
N GLU A 8 10.65 1.92 -12.36
CA GLU A 8 10.23 1.38 -11.06
C GLU A 8 9.22 0.24 -11.23
N LEU A 9 8.33 0.35 -12.21
CA LEU A 9 7.21 -0.57 -12.40
C LEU A 9 7.65 -2.03 -12.65
N GLY A 10 8.71 -2.23 -13.45
CA GLY A 10 9.21 -3.58 -13.76
C GLY A 10 9.60 -4.37 -12.52
N PRO A 11 10.52 -3.86 -11.67
CA PRO A 11 10.90 -4.50 -10.41
C PRO A 11 9.72 -4.75 -9.46
N PHE A 12 8.80 -3.78 -9.33
CA PHE A 12 7.59 -3.97 -8.49
C PHE A 12 6.67 -5.06 -9.03
N ARG A 13 6.46 -5.09 -10.34
CA ARG A 13 5.66 -6.15 -10.99
C ARG A 13 6.27 -7.53 -10.75
N GLU A 14 7.58 -7.69 -10.85
CA GLU A 14 8.25 -8.94 -10.59
C GLU A 14 8.13 -9.37 -9.12
N GLN A 15 8.37 -8.44 -8.20
CA GLN A 15 8.33 -8.70 -6.75
C GLN A 15 6.93 -9.00 -6.21
N PHE A 16 5.89 -8.34 -6.74
CA PHE A 16 4.53 -8.38 -6.20
C PHE A 16 3.50 -9.02 -7.14
N SER A 17 3.92 -9.69 -8.21
CA SER A 17 3.00 -10.31 -9.17
C SER A 17 2.37 -11.61 -8.69
N GLY A 18 2.92 -12.21 -7.65
CA GLY A 18 2.52 -13.52 -7.17
C GLY A 18 2.02 -13.52 -5.73
N SER A 19 1.29 -14.56 -5.41
CA SER A 19 1.01 -14.96 -4.03
C SER A 19 1.18 -16.46 -3.91
N ALA A 20 1.84 -16.90 -2.85
CA ALA A 20 1.94 -18.32 -2.55
C ALA A 20 0.55 -18.88 -2.23
N GLY A 21 0.19 -19.96 -2.88
CA GLY A 21 -1.04 -20.70 -2.60
C GLY A 21 -0.77 -22.00 -1.84
N PRO A 22 -1.83 -22.68 -1.38
CA PRO A 22 -1.69 -23.95 -0.67
C PRO A 22 -0.88 -24.99 -1.47
N ASP A 23 0.07 -25.61 -0.80
CA ASP A 23 0.90 -26.69 -1.28
C ASP A 23 0.92 -27.87 -0.28
N HIS A 24 1.47 -29.01 -0.67
CA HIS A 24 1.47 -30.21 0.18
C HIS A 24 2.42 -30.13 1.37
N ASP A 25 3.45 -29.30 1.29
CA ASP A 25 4.51 -29.19 2.29
C ASP A 25 4.31 -27.98 3.22
N ALA A 26 3.21 -27.25 3.03
CA ALA A 26 2.86 -26.04 3.77
C ALA A 26 3.93 -24.91 3.69
N GLU A 27 4.81 -24.95 2.70
CA GLU A 27 5.84 -23.91 2.50
C GLU A 27 5.22 -22.55 2.23
N TYR A 28 4.05 -22.50 1.59
CA TYR A 28 3.29 -21.28 1.37
C TYR A 28 3.00 -20.49 2.65
N LEU A 29 2.88 -21.15 3.80
CA LEU A 29 2.67 -20.48 5.09
C LEU A 29 3.89 -19.66 5.46
N LYS A 30 5.08 -20.25 5.34
CA LYS A 30 6.33 -19.60 5.66
C LYS A 30 6.64 -18.48 4.65
N VAL A 31 6.39 -18.70 3.38
CA VAL A 31 6.54 -17.68 2.34
C VAL A 31 5.63 -16.48 2.64
N THR A 32 4.35 -16.72 2.95
CA THR A 32 3.40 -15.66 3.29
C THR A 32 3.79 -14.95 4.58
N TRP A 33 4.21 -15.68 5.62
CA TRP A 33 4.69 -15.10 6.87
C TRP A 33 5.87 -14.16 6.65
N ASN A 34 6.92 -14.62 5.96
CA ASN A 34 8.09 -13.81 5.66
C ASN A 34 7.77 -12.59 4.80
N TYR A 35 6.84 -12.73 3.87
CA TYR A 35 6.36 -11.62 3.06
C TYR A 35 5.74 -10.52 3.94
N ILE A 36 4.79 -10.86 4.81
CA ILE A 36 4.14 -9.88 5.72
C ILE A 36 5.18 -9.30 6.71
N TYR A 37 6.05 -10.15 7.27
CA TYR A 37 7.12 -9.73 8.17
C TYR A 37 7.99 -8.63 7.55
N ASN A 38 8.43 -8.81 6.32
CA ASN A 38 9.32 -7.88 5.63
C ASN A 38 8.63 -6.60 5.15
N LEU A 39 7.30 -6.58 5.09
CA LEU A 39 6.51 -5.38 4.75
C LEU A 39 6.20 -4.49 5.96
N GLY A 40 6.75 -4.79 7.13
CA GLY A 40 6.51 -4.02 8.36
C GLY A 40 5.65 -4.76 9.40
N GLY A 41 5.17 -5.97 9.11
CA GLY A 41 4.47 -6.80 10.09
C GLY A 41 5.28 -7.09 11.34
N SER A 42 6.63 -7.08 11.24
CA SER A 42 7.55 -7.23 12.38
C SER A 42 7.44 -6.11 13.42
N LEU A 43 6.84 -4.98 13.10
CA LEU A 43 6.68 -3.85 14.01
C LEU A 43 5.52 -4.04 15.01
N ASP A 44 4.55 -4.89 14.67
CA ASP A 44 3.40 -5.23 15.50
C ASP A 44 2.96 -6.67 15.24
N ILE A 45 3.15 -7.55 16.23
CA ILE A 45 2.89 -9.00 16.08
C ILE A 45 1.38 -9.32 15.98
N GLU A 46 0.51 -8.53 16.58
CA GLU A 46 -0.94 -8.74 16.51
C GLU A 46 -1.45 -8.34 15.12
N ASN A 47 -1.00 -7.19 14.63
CA ASN A 47 -1.26 -6.77 13.26
C ASN A 47 -0.70 -7.80 12.25
N MET A 48 0.54 -8.24 12.45
CA MET A 48 1.17 -9.26 11.60
C MET A 48 0.35 -10.53 11.51
N ASN A 49 -0.18 -11.02 12.66
CA ASN A 49 -1.04 -12.19 12.68
C ASN A 49 -2.33 -11.98 11.89
N THR A 50 -2.95 -10.81 12.02
CA THR A 50 -4.18 -10.44 11.28
C THR A 50 -3.93 -10.40 9.78
N GLU A 51 -2.86 -9.74 9.35
CA GLU A 51 -2.48 -9.63 7.94
C GLU A 51 -2.07 -10.98 7.33
N PHE A 52 -1.42 -11.83 8.11
CA PHE A 52 -1.06 -13.19 7.69
C PHE A 52 -2.29 -14.04 7.36
N TRP A 53 -3.27 -14.10 8.27
CA TRP A 53 -4.50 -14.86 8.02
C TRP A 53 -5.34 -14.29 6.89
N SER A 54 -5.41 -12.96 6.77
CA SER A 54 -6.08 -12.27 5.68
C SER A 54 -5.44 -12.60 4.33
N SER A 55 -4.11 -12.57 4.28
CA SER A 55 -3.33 -12.90 3.08
C SER A 55 -3.50 -14.36 2.65
N LEU A 56 -3.52 -15.30 3.61
CA LEU A 56 -3.76 -16.71 3.31
C LEU A 56 -5.15 -16.95 2.71
N ARG A 57 -6.18 -16.28 3.21
CA ARG A 57 -7.53 -16.39 2.67
C ARG A 57 -7.66 -15.77 1.28
N ALA A 58 -6.95 -14.71 1.04
CA ALA A 58 -7.05 -13.92 -0.20
C ALA A 58 -6.04 -14.32 -1.28
N TRP A 59 -5.30 -15.42 -1.14
CA TRP A 59 -4.16 -15.73 -2.00
C TRP A 59 -4.45 -15.69 -3.52
N LYS A 60 -5.58 -16.24 -3.97
CA LYS A 60 -6.02 -16.17 -5.37
C LYS A 60 -6.36 -14.74 -5.79
N ALA A 61 -7.16 -14.06 -4.97
CA ALA A 61 -7.62 -12.71 -5.25
C ALA A 61 -6.44 -11.73 -5.29
N ARG A 62 -5.45 -11.89 -4.42
CA ARG A 62 -4.22 -11.07 -4.43
C ARG A 62 -3.48 -11.16 -5.77
N GLY A 63 -3.26 -12.37 -6.29
CA GLY A 63 -2.56 -12.55 -7.56
C GLY A 63 -3.28 -11.85 -8.71
N TRP A 64 -4.60 -11.98 -8.79
CA TRP A 64 -5.40 -11.29 -9.81
C TRP A 64 -5.42 -9.78 -9.62
N PHE A 65 -5.54 -9.33 -8.37
CA PHE A 65 -5.58 -7.91 -8.05
C PHE A 65 -4.26 -7.20 -8.39
N TYR A 66 -3.12 -7.80 -8.07
CA TYR A 66 -1.84 -7.22 -8.43
C TYR A 66 -1.62 -7.13 -9.94
N GLN A 67 -2.03 -8.12 -10.73
CA GLN A 67 -1.98 -8.00 -12.19
C GLN A 67 -2.79 -6.81 -12.68
N PHE A 68 -4.02 -6.64 -12.17
CA PHE A 68 -4.86 -5.50 -12.51
C PHE A 68 -4.22 -4.16 -12.08
N VAL A 69 -3.67 -4.09 -10.86
CA VAL A 69 -3.04 -2.86 -10.34
C VAL A 69 -1.85 -2.42 -11.19
N TRP A 70 -1.02 -3.38 -11.62
CA TRP A 70 0.14 -3.06 -12.45
C TRP A 70 -0.21 -2.67 -13.89
N ASP A 71 -1.35 -3.10 -14.41
CA ASP A 71 -1.84 -2.73 -15.74
C ASP A 71 -2.66 -1.44 -15.73
N TYR A 72 -3.12 -0.99 -14.54
CA TYR A 72 -3.94 0.20 -14.42
C TYR A 72 -3.12 1.48 -14.56
N ARG A 73 -3.46 2.27 -15.56
CA ARG A 73 -2.79 3.53 -15.92
C ARG A 73 -3.30 4.71 -15.09
N SER A 74 -3.06 4.68 -13.77
CA SER A 74 -3.44 5.77 -12.86
C SER A 74 -2.81 7.12 -13.26
N ASP A 75 -1.64 7.10 -13.90
CA ASP A 75 -0.96 8.27 -14.43
C ASP A 75 -1.78 9.07 -15.48
N LEU A 76 -2.68 8.40 -16.21
CA LEU A 76 -3.55 9.04 -17.19
C LEU A 76 -4.74 9.76 -16.56
N PHE A 77 -5.17 9.35 -15.37
CA PHE A 77 -6.45 9.76 -14.78
C PHE A 77 -6.31 10.60 -13.51
N ILE A 78 -5.17 10.52 -12.81
CA ILE A 78 -5.00 11.18 -11.50
C ILE A 78 -5.21 12.71 -11.59
N LYS A 79 -4.80 13.33 -12.69
CA LYS A 79 -4.94 14.78 -12.94
C LYS A 79 -6.37 15.22 -13.24
N ASP A 80 -7.24 14.26 -13.54
CA ASP A 80 -8.66 14.54 -13.81
C ASP A 80 -9.54 14.48 -12.54
N VAL A 81 -8.94 14.10 -11.40
CA VAL A 81 -9.61 14.13 -10.10
C VAL A 81 -9.91 15.59 -9.73
N LYS A 82 -11.18 15.89 -9.45
CA LYS A 82 -11.66 17.26 -9.16
C LYS A 82 -12.02 17.47 -7.69
N CYS A 83 -12.14 16.39 -6.92
CA CYS A 83 -12.34 16.49 -5.48
C CYS A 83 -11.01 16.74 -4.77
N PRO A 84 -11.03 17.32 -3.56
CA PRO A 84 -9.85 17.39 -2.70
C PRO A 84 -9.22 16.01 -2.50
N MET A 85 -7.89 15.97 -2.44
CA MET A 85 -7.13 14.72 -2.31
C MET A 85 -6.23 14.75 -1.07
N LEU A 86 -6.28 13.69 -0.28
CA LEU A 86 -5.33 13.39 0.77
C LEU A 86 -4.47 12.19 0.36
N LEU A 87 -3.17 12.34 0.40
CA LEU A 87 -2.19 11.30 0.14
C LEU A 87 -1.52 10.91 1.45
N LEU A 88 -1.52 9.63 1.77
CA LEU A 88 -0.90 9.09 2.98
C LEU A 88 0.08 7.99 2.62
N ALA A 89 1.23 7.97 3.24
CA ALA A 89 2.19 6.86 3.19
C ALA A 89 3.19 6.97 4.34
N ALA A 90 3.80 5.85 4.73
CA ALA A 90 4.93 5.83 5.64
C ALA A 90 6.27 5.79 4.88
N PRO A 91 7.37 6.32 5.44
CA PRO A 91 8.67 6.35 4.76
C PRO A 91 9.21 4.96 4.40
N ASP A 92 8.89 3.94 5.21
CA ASP A 92 9.34 2.57 5.00
C ASP A 92 8.30 1.71 4.25
N ASP A 93 7.20 2.31 3.76
CA ASP A 93 6.31 1.64 2.81
C ASP A 93 7.03 1.38 1.49
N VAL A 94 6.90 0.16 0.97
CA VAL A 94 7.55 -0.24 -0.28
C VAL A 94 7.12 0.61 -1.48
N LEU A 95 5.95 1.24 -1.42
CA LEU A 95 5.42 2.11 -2.47
C LEU A 95 5.63 3.61 -2.19
N HIS A 96 6.45 3.97 -1.19
CA HIS A 96 6.70 5.38 -0.83
C HIS A 96 7.28 6.22 -1.99
N CYS A 97 8.05 5.61 -2.89
CA CYS A 97 8.49 6.29 -4.11
C CYS A 97 7.31 6.77 -4.96
N GLY A 98 6.26 5.94 -5.08
CA GLY A 98 5.03 6.29 -5.79
C GLY A 98 4.21 7.37 -5.09
N PHE A 99 4.23 7.44 -3.76
CA PHE A 99 3.64 8.55 -2.99
C PHE A 99 4.29 9.88 -3.38
N LYS A 100 5.62 9.96 -3.41
CA LYS A 100 6.36 11.16 -3.83
C LYS A 100 6.05 11.56 -5.28
N ASN A 101 6.00 10.58 -6.18
CA ASN A 101 5.65 10.82 -7.58
C ASN A 101 4.22 11.36 -7.71
N THR A 102 3.27 10.83 -6.92
CA THR A 102 1.87 11.28 -6.91
C THR A 102 1.76 12.70 -6.36
N ALA A 103 2.41 13.01 -5.25
CA ALA A 103 2.43 14.36 -4.68
C ALA A 103 3.02 15.40 -5.66
N ALA A 104 4.07 15.04 -6.38
CA ALA A 104 4.65 15.90 -7.41
C ALA A 104 3.72 16.10 -8.62
N ALA A 105 2.91 15.09 -8.97
CA ALA A 105 1.96 15.19 -10.08
C ALA A 105 0.67 15.95 -9.71
N CYS A 106 0.34 16.03 -8.42
CA CYS A 106 -0.87 16.64 -7.87
C CYS A 106 -0.50 17.61 -6.74
N PRO A 107 0.07 18.78 -7.06
CA PRO A 107 0.58 19.73 -6.05
C PRO A 107 -0.50 20.33 -5.14
N GLU A 108 -1.78 20.28 -5.55
CA GLU A 108 -2.94 20.65 -4.72
C GLU A 108 -3.39 19.57 -3.73
N ALA A 109 -2.85 18.37 -3.83
CA ALA A 109 -3.15 17.30 -2.88
C ALA A 109 -2.42 17.55 -1.55
N LYS A 110 -3.12 17.35 -0.43
CA LYS A 110 -2.49 17.31 0.89
C LYS A 110 -1.71 16.00 1.01
N ALA A 111 -0.40 16.07 1.20
CA ALA A 111 0.46 14.91 1.38
C ALA A 111 0.96 14.86 2.83
N VAL A 112 0.74 13.74 3.52
CA VAL A 112 1.13 13.54 4.92
C VAL A 112 1.89 12.21 5.04
N GLU A 113 3.09 12.26 5.59
CA GLU A 113 3.85 11.06 5.96
C GLU A 113 3.42 10.59 7.35
N LEU A 114 3.06 9.30 7.45
CA LEU A 114 2.72 8.60 8.67
C LEU A 114 3.95 7.89 9.24
N LYS A 115 3.82 7.31 10.43
CA LYS A 115 4.88 6.48 11.01
C LYS A 115 4.75 5.03 10.55
N GLY A 116 5.89 4.32 10.55
CA GLY A 116 5.93 2.89 10.27
C GLY A 116 6.32 2.55 8.83
N ALA A 117 5.74 1.47 8.34
CA ALA A 117 5.98 0.89 7.03
C ALA A 117 4.64 0.61 6.33
N ASN A 118 4.52 -0.45 5.51
CA ASN A 118 3.19 -0.93 5.09
C ASN A 118 2.28 -1.16 6.32
N PHE A 119 0.97 -1.14 6.14
CA PHE A 119 -0.04 -1.29 7.21
C PHE A 119 -0.19 -0.04 8.10
N GLU A 120 0.00 1.15 7.56
CA GLU A 120 -0.04 2.43 8.28
C GLU A 120 -1.27 2.60 9.18
N PRO A 121 -2.51 2.22 8.77
CA PRO A 121 -3.67 2.36 9.64
C PRO A 121 -3.59 1.58 10.95
N ALA A 122 -2.83 0.48 10.95
CA ALA A 122 -2.61 -0.34 12.13
C ALA A 122 -1.37 0.11 12.93
N LEU A 123 -0.32 0.56 12.23
CA LEU A 123 0.95 0.95 12.84
C LEU A 123 0.96 2.39 13.40
N ASP A 124 0.14 3.29 12.83
CA ASP A 124 -0.03 4.67 13.29
C ASP A 124 -1.50 5.10 13.26
N PRO A 125 -2.39 4.42 14.02
CA PRO A 125 -3.84 4.71 13.99
C PRO A 125 -4.17 6.15 14.39
N GLU A 126 -3.42 6.72 15.33
CA GLU A 126 -3.62 8.10 15.76
C GLU A 126 -3.20 9.11 14.69
N GLY A 127 -2.03 8.88 14.06
CA GLY A 127 -1.55 9.71 12.95
C GLY A 127 -2.48 9.62 11.75
N PHE A 128 -2.94 8.41 11.43
CA PHE A 128 -3.87 8.16 10.33
C PHE A 128 -5.20 8.89 10.56
N SER A 129 -5.85 8.72 11.74
CA SER A 129 -7.11 9.40 12.08
C SER A 129 -6.96 10.90 12.07
N ARG A 130 -5.90 11.43 12.71
CA ARG A 130 -5.64 12.87 12.76
C ARG A 130 -5.48 13.47 11.36
N ALA A 131 -4.73 12.83 10.48
CA ALA A 131 -4.53 13.31 9.12
C ALA A 131 -5.85 13.41 8.34
N ILE A 132 -6.75 12.44 8.53
CA ILE A 132 -8.09 12.46 7.93
C ILE A 132 -8.94 13.58 8.53
N ASP A 133 -9.02 13.69 9.86
CA ASP A 133 -9.84 14.69 10.55
C ASP A 133 -9.42 16.12 10.17
N GLU A 134 -8.11 16.39 10.17
CA GLU A 134 -7.57 17.68 9.74
C GLU A 134 -7.89 17.98 8.27
N PHE A 135 -7.77 16.98 7.39
CA PHE A 135 -8.10 17.15 5.98
C PHE A 135 -9.59 17.43 5.76
N LEU A 136 -10.49 16.68 6.43
CA LEU A 136 -11.93 16.88 6.31
C LEU A 136 -12.35 18.28 6.82
N ALA A 137 -11.76 18.74 7.93
CA ALA A 137 -12.00 20.08 8.44
C ALA A 137 -11.51 21.17 7.46
N GLU A 138 -10.36 21.00 6.81
CA GLU A 138 -9.83 21.94 5.80
C GLU A 138 -10.71 22.05 4.57
N VAL A 139 -11.34 20.96 4.14
CA VAL A 139 -12.20 20.94 2.94
C VAL A 139 -13.67 21.23 3.25
N GLY A 140 -14.01 21.45 4.52
CA GLY A 140 -15.35 21.88 4.95
C GLY A 140 -16.40 20.76 5.03
N ILE A 141 -15.94 19.53 5.34
CA ILE A 141 -16.81 18.36 5.54
C ILE A 141 -16.87 17.97 7.02
#